data_25180db320a9710a3ea2b8444031a75d
#
_entry.id   25180db320a9710a3ea2b8444031a75d
#
_cell.length_a   1.000
_cell.length_b   1.000
_cell.length_c   1.000
_cell.angle_alpha   90.00
_cell.angle_beta   90.00
_cell.angle_gamma   90.00
#
_symmetry.space_group_name_H-M   'P 1'
#
loop_
_entity.id
_entity.type
_entity.pdbx_description
1 polymer ?
#
loop_
_entity_poly.entity_id
_entity_poly.type
_entity_poly.pdbx_seq_one_letter_code
_entity_poly.pdbx_strand_id
1 'polypeptide(L)'
;TPNAGLLASLWAVLRVMVLNIFGYPLKLYASDNSGNAWKVRILLGLLDVPCEIENIDFFNRGHKSEEFLKLNPRGQVPVMEIEGKHFWDTTAHLVYIARKWGGEQWLPTDPLGMAEVMHWMAFAQNQVQTGLQLTRGIVLKLRRGDTEEPRRHGLLALKILDDHLQDRDWLAVGRTTIADIACYPYVAKSPEGGFDLPAYPNVLAWVKRCEAQPRWPQRG
;
A
#
# COMPACT_ATOMS: atom_id res chain seq x y z
N THR A 1 25.10 18.03 -29.26
CA THR A 1 25.99 17.06 -28.57
C THR A 1 25.56 15.64 -28.90
N PRO A 2 26.44 14.77 -29.45
CA PRO A 2 26.07 13.45 -30.01
C PRO A 2 25.67 12.37 -29.00
N ASN A 3 25.69 12.63 -27.70
CA ASN A 3 25.55 11.60 -26.66
C ASN A 3 24.14 11.35 -26.12
N ALA A 4 23.16 12.21 -26.40
CA ALA A 4 21.80 12.03 -25.86
C ALA A 4 21.05 10.86 -26.53
N GLY A 5 21.28 10.66 -27.83
CA GLY A 5 20.65 9.55 -28.56
C GLY A 5 21.24 8.16 -28.22
N LEU A 6 22.55 8.10 -27.95
CA LEU A 6 23.23 6.86 -27.58
C LEU A 6 22.84 6.41 -26.16
N LEU A 7 22.72 7.35 -25.22
CA LEU A 7 22.25 7.08 -23.86
C LEU A 7 20.78 6.62 -23.85
N ALA A 8 19.92 7.27 -24.64
CA ALA A 8 18.52 6.85 -24.75
C ALA A 8 18.38 5.43 -25.35
N SER A 9 19.20 5.08 -26.34
CA SER A 9 19.20 3.72 -26.90
C SER A 9 19.80 2.67 -25.94
N LEU A 10 20.84 3.00 -25.19
CA LEU A 10 21.38 2.12 -24.13
C LEU A 10 20.36 1.87 -23.02
N TRP A 11 19.63 2.92 -22.59
CA TRP A 11 18.55 2.79 -21.60
C TRP A 11 17.40 1.95 -22.14
N ALA A 12 17.04 2.07 -23.41
CA ALA A 12 16.02 1.23 -24.03
C ALA A 12 16.46 -0.25 -24.11
N VAL A 13 17.72 -0.51 -24.46
CA VAL A 13 18.29 -1.87 -24.51
C VAL A 13 18.42 -2.47 -23.09
N LEU A 14 18.90 -1.69 -22.11
CA LEU A 14 18.93 -2.12 -20.70
C LEU A 14 17.51 -2.42 -20.19
N ARG A 15 16.54 -1.58 -20.52
CA ARG A 15 15.13 -1.77 -20.15
C ARG A 15 14.58 -3.07 -20.75
N VAL A 16 14.88 -3.36 -22.02
CA VAL A 16 14.49 -4.62 -22.68
C VAL A 16 15.23 -5.83 -22.10
N MET A 17 16.52 -5.70 -21.76
CA MET A 17 17.27 -6.77 -21.09
C MET A 17 16.75 -7.03 -19.67
N VAL A 18 16.45 -5.99 -18.89
CA VAL A 18 15.84 -6.12 -17.58
C VAL A 18 14.46 -6.75 -17.68
N LEU A 19 13.65 -6.38 -18.69
CA LEU A 19 12.35 -6.98 -18.97
C LEU A 19 12.44 -8.47 -19.34
N ASN A 20 13.50 -8.88 -20.07
CA ASN A 20 13.74 -10.29 -20.42
C ASN A 20 14.29 -11.13 -19.26
N ILE A 21 14.96 -10.50 -18.28
CA ILE A 21 15.51 -11.19 -17.11
C ILE A 21 14.46 -11.30 -15.98
N PHE A 22 13.57 -10.33 -15.84
CA PHE A 22 12.58 -10.26 -14.75
C PHE A 22 11.14 -10.60 -15.16
N GLY A 23 10.88 -10.96 -16.41
CA GLY A 23 9.53 -11.21 -16.93
C GLY A 23 8.79 -9.92 -17.32
N TYR A 24 7.51 -10.04 -17.67
CA TYR A 24 6.65 -8.94 -18.09
C TYR A 24 6.70 -7.77 -17.11
N PRO A 25 6.68 -6.51 -17.59
CA PRO A 25 6.70 -5.35 -16.73
C PRO A 25 5.51 -5.40 -15.79
N LEU A 26 5.79 -5.21 -14.49
CA LEU A 26 4.75 -5.02 -13.52
C LEU A 26 4.07 -3.68 -13.79
N LYS A 27 2.75 -3.68 -13.92
CA LYS A 27 1.98 -2.46 -14.13
C LYS A 27 0.95 -2.27 -13.00
N LEU A 28 0.88 -1.06 -12.48
CA LEU A 28 -0.02 -0.68 -11.41
C LEU A 28 -0.96 0.43 -11.88
N TYR A 29 -2.23 0.12 -11.98
CA TYR A 29 -3.29 1.09 -12.17
C TYR A 29 -3.64 1.69 -10.80
N ALA A 30 -3.35 2.96 -10.60
CA ALA A 30 -3.35 3.61 -9.30
C ALA A 30 -4.00 4.98 -9.32
N SER A 31 -4.11 5.60 -8.16
CA SER A 31 -4.40 7.02 -8.00
C SER A 31 -3.56 7.56 -6.84
N ASP A 32 -3.01 8.74 -6.97
CA ASP A 32 -2.11 9.35 -5.98
C ASP A 32 -2.80 9.57 -4.63
N ASN A 33 -4.12 9.80 -4.63
CA ASN A 33 -4.91 9.93 -3.41
C ASN A 33 -5.26 8.60 -2.72
N SER A 34 -4.97 7.47 -3.36
CA SER A 34 -5.33 6.15 -2.83
C SER A 34 -4.30 5.64 -1.83
N GLY A 35 -4.69 5.53 -0.55
CA GLY A 35 -3.84 4.86 0.44
C GLY A 35 -3.58 3.39 0.13
N ASN A 36 -4.52 2.70 -0.55
CA ASN A 36 -4.31 1.32 -0.98
C ASN A 36 -3.27 1.24 -2.12
N ALA A 37 -3.30 2.14 -3.09
CA ALA A 37 -2.24 2.21 -4.10
C ALA A 37 -0.88 2.56 -3.46
N TRP A 38 -0.88 3.41 -2.44
CA TRP A 38 0.34 3.77 -1.73
C TRP A 38 0.97 2.58 -1.01
N LYS A 39 0.19 1.64 -0.43
CA LYS A 39 0.72 0.38 0.14
C LYS A 39 1.59 -0.36 -0.87
N VAL A 40 1.10 -0.53 -2.09
CA VAL A 40 1.83 -1.23 -3.16
C VAL A 40 3.09 -0.47 -3.56
N ARG A 41 2.98 0.85 -3.74
CA ARG A 41 4.12 1.71 -4.10
C ARG A 41 5.21 1.70 -3.03
N ILE A 42 4.84 1.68 -1.73
CA ILE A 42 5.79 1.58 -0.62
C ILE A 42 6.59 0.28 -0.73
N LEU A 43 5.91 -0.85 -0.82
CA LEU A 43 6.59 -2.14 -0.84
C LEU A 43 7.49 -2.31 -2.09
N LEU A 44 7.02 -1.89 -3.26
CA LEU A 44 7.82 -1.89 -4.48
C LEU A 44 9.06 -1.00 -4.36
N GLY A 45 8.91 0.19 -3.77
CA GLY A 45 10.03 1.10 -3.54
C GLY A 45 11.07 0.56 -2.56
N LEU A 46 10.62 -0.03 -1.45
CA LEU A 46 11.51 -0.66 -0.46
C LEU A 46 12.29 -1.84 -1.05
N LEU A 47 11.69 -2.60 -1.97
CA LEU A 47 12.30 -3.73 -2.64
C LEU A 47 13.05 -3.37 -3.92
N ASP A 48 13.06 -2.09 -4.31
CA ASP A 48 13.67 -1.62 -5.56
C ASP A 48 13.12 -2.32 -6.81
N VAL A 49 11.82 -2.63 -6.78
CA VAL A 49 11.14 -3.31 -7.89
C VAL A 49 10.57 -2.28 -8.86
N PRO A 50 11.02 -2.25 -10.12
CA PRO A 50 10.49 -1.33 -11.11
C PRO A 50 9.04 -1.67 -11.46
N CYS A 51 8.21 -0.62 -11.57
CA CYS A 51 6.80 -0.74 -11.89
C CYS A 51 6.36 0.40 -12.80
N GLU A 52 5.62 0.08 -13.85
CA GLU A 52 4.91 1.09 -14.62
C GLU A 52 3.66 1.52 -13.85
N ILE A 53 3.47 2.81 -13.68
CA ILE A 53 2.27 3.33 -12.99
C ILE A 53 1.38 4.03 -14.00
N GLU A 54 0.15 3.53 -14.14
CA GLU A 54 -0.92 4.20 -14.87
C GLU A 54 -1.85 4.90 -13.87
N ASN A 55 -1.88 6.22 -13.93
CA ASN A 55 -2.73 7.01 -13.04
C ASN A 55 -4.17 7.05 -13.55
N ILE A 56 -5.10 6.53 -12.77
CA ILE A 56 -6.53 6.51 -13.08
C ILE A 56 -7.18 7.80 -12.62
N ASP A 57 -7.77 8.52 -13.54
CA ASP A 57 -8.48 9.77 -13.26
C ASP A 57 -9.79 9.52 -12.50
N PHE A 58 -9.71 9.70 -11.18
CA PHE A 58 -10.89 9.61 -10.31
C PHE A 58 -11.86 10.77 -10.48
N PHE A 59 -11.36 11.92 -10.89
CA PHE A 59 -12.17 13.12 -11.06
C PHE A 59 -13.19 12.93 -12.18
N ASN A 60 -12.74 12.38 -13.31
CA ASN A 60 -13.59 12.03 -14.44
C ASN A 60 -14.13 10.59 -14.36
N ARG A 61 -14.12 9.98 -13.19
CA ARG A 61 -14.65 8.64 -12.94
C ARG A 61 -14.01 7.54 -13.80
N GLY A 62 -12.74 7.68 -14.17
CA GLY A 62 -12.01 6.68 -14.96
C GLY A 62 -12.05 5.27 -14.37
N HIS A 63 -12.09 5.15 -13.03
CA HIS A 63 -12.28 3.88 -12.31
C HIS A 63 -13.67 3.24 -12.52
N LYS A 64 -14.59 3.90 -13.21
CA LYS A 64 -15.94 3.42 -13.57
C LYS A 64 -16.14 3.30 -15.07
N SER A 65 -15.09 3.49 -15.87
CA SER A 65 -15.17 3.24 -17.32
C SER A 65 -15.34 1.74 -17.60
N GLU A 66 -15.90 1.42 -18.75
CA GLU A 66 -16.10 0.01 -19.15
C GLU A 66 -14.78 -0.73 -19.25
N GLU A 67 -13.71 -0.05 -19.73
CA GLU A 67 -12.38 -0.60 -19.85
C GLU A 67 -11.82 -0.95 -18.47
N PHE A 68 -11.91 -0.04 -17.51
CA PHE A 68 -11.40 -0.29 -16.17
C PHE A 68 -12.21 -1.35 -15.41
N LEU A 69 -13.54 -1.41 -15.62
CA LEU A 69 -14.38 -2.42 -15.00
C LEU A 69 -14.08 -3.84 -15.49
N LYS A 70 -13.49 -4.00 -16.69
CA LYS A 70 -12.97 -5.30 -17.16
C LYS A 70 -11.73 -5.73 -16.38
N LEU A 71 -10.92 -4.77 -15.90
CA LEU A 71 -9.75 -5.05 -15.06
C LEU A 71 -10.15 -5.34 -13.61
N ASN A 72 -11.09 -4.55 -13.09
CA ASN A 72 -11.63 -4.72 -11.74
C ASN A 72 -13.13 -4.41 -11.70
N PRO A 73 -13.99 -5.42 -11.60
CA PRO A 73 -15.45 -5.23 -11.58
C PRO A 73 -15.94 -4.43 -10.37
N ARG A 74 -15.14 -4.28 -9.32
CA ARG A 74 -15.44 -3.39 -8.18
C ARG A 74 -15.27 -1.91 -8.54
N GLY A 75 -14.56 -1.59 -9.63
CA GLY A 75 -14.22 -0.22 -10.02
C GLY A 75 -13.46 0.51 -8.91
N GLN A 76 -12.39 -0.09 -8.43
CA GLN A 76 -11.52 0.42 -7.36
C GLN A 76 -10.05 0.26 -7.75
N VAL A 77 -9.22 1.19 -7.34
CA VAL A 77 -7.76 1.08 -7.43
C VAL A 77 -7.16 0.65 -6.08
N PRO A 78 -5.98 0.01 -6.08
CA PRO A 78 -5.16 -0.35 -7.25
C PRO A 78 -5.61 -1.64 -7.94
N VAL A 79 -5.23 -1.77 -9.21
CA VAL A 79 -5.17 -3.03 -9.92
C VAL A 79 -3.72 -3.27 -10.33
N MET A 80 -3.25 -4.49 -10.22
CA MET A 80 -1.90 -4.87 -10.62
C MET A 80 -1.97 -5.84 -11.79
N GLU A 81 -1.28 -5.52 -12.87
CA GLU A 81 -1.11 -6.42 -13.99
C GLU A 81 0.25 -7.14 -13.88
N ILE A 82 0.20 -8.47 -13.93
CA ILE A 82 1.34 -9.35 -13.80
C ILE A 82 1.20 -10.47 -14.83
N GLU A 83 2.17 -10.60 -15.72
CA GLU A 83 2.18 -11.67 -16.73
C GLU A 83 0.86 -11.74 -17.52
N GLY A 84 0.30 -10.57 -17.86
CA GLY A 84 -0.96 -10.45 -18.59
C GLY A 84 -2.23 -10.78 -17.80
N LYS A 85 -2.12 -10.99 -16.48
CA LYS A 85 -3.25 -11.19 -15.57
C LYS A 85 -3.46 -9.97 -14.71
N HIS A 86 -4.73 -9.64 -14.45
CA HIS A 86 -5.11 -8.53 -13.60
C HIS A 86 -5.53 -9.04 -12.22
N PHE A 87 -4.88 -8.52 -11.21
CA PHE A 87 -5.20 -8.77 -9.81
C PHE A 87 -5.71 -7.48 -9.18
N TRP A 88 -6.77 -7.59 -8.43
CA TRP A 88 -7.30 -6.53 -7.58
C TRP A 88 -7.35 -7.03 -6.13
N ASP A 89 -7.40 -6.11 -5.21
CA ASP A 89 -7.19 -6.22 -3.77
C ASP A 89 -5.72 -6.14 -3.35
N THR A 90 -5.48 -5.17 -2.48
CA THR A 90 -4.12 -4.80 -2.03
C THR A 90 -3.45 -5.92 -1.25
N THR A 91 -4.23 -6.76 -0.53
CA THR A 91 -3.69 -7.91 0.20
C THR A 91 -3.01 -8.88 -0.76
N ALA A 92 -3.67 -9.18 -1.89
CA ALA A 92 -3.10 -10.06 -2.92
C ALA A 92 -1.82 -9.46 -3.52
N HIS A 93 -1.81 -8.15 -3.77
CA HIS A 93 -0.63 -7.44 -4.29
C HIS A 93 0.55 -7.55 -3.32
N LEU A 94 0.34 -7.24 -2.03
CA LEU A 94 1.39 -7.28 -1.02
C LEU A 94 1.96 -8.70 -0.86
N VAL A 95 1.10 -9.72 -0.82
CA VAL A 95 1.52 -11.12 -0.73
C VAL A 95 2.34 -11.52 -1.95
N TYR A 96 1.88 -11.19 -3.16
CA TYR A 96 2.61 -11.51 -4.38
C TYR A 96 4.00 -10.86 -4.41
N ILE A 97 4.07 -9.55 -4.16
CA ILE A 97 5.31 -8.78 -4.18
C ILE A 97 6.28 -9.31 -3.12
N ALA A 98 5.80 -9.54 -1.89
CA ALA A 98 6.63 -10.08 -0.82
C ALA A 98 7.19 -11.47 -1.18
N ARG A 99 6.38 -12.37 -1.74
CA ARG A 99 6.84 -13.71 -2.15
C ARG A 99 7.80 -13.68 -3.32
N LYS A 100 7.54 -12.83 -4.30
CA LYS A 100 8.35 -12.77 -5.53
C LYS A 100 9.71 -12.14 -5.29
N TRP A 101 9.80 -11.07 -4.50
CA TRP A 101 11.00 -10.26 -4.36
C TRP A 101 11.48 -10.03 -2.92
N GLY A 102 10.58 -10.14 -1.93
CA GLY A 102 10.87 -9.82 -0.53
C GLY A 102 11.31 -11.01 0.32
N GLY A 103 10.87 -12.21 -0.03
CA GLY A 103 11.20 -13.45 0.69
C GLY A 103 10.69 -13.49 2.14
N GLU A 104 11.36 -14.29 2.96
CA GLU A 104 11.05 -14.51 4.39
C GLU A 104 11.08 -13.22 5.23
N GLN A 105 11.86 -12.24 4.79
CA GLN A 105 11.96 -10.95 5.46
C GLN A 105 10.59 -10.25 5.54
N TRP A 106 9.80 -10.32 4.47
CA TRP A 106 8.54 -9.60 4.33
C TRP A 106 7.31 -10.43 4.62
N LEU A 107 7.41 -11.73 4.40
CA LEU A 107 6.33 -12.69 4.66
C LEU A 107 6.93 -14.04 5.06
N PRO A 108 6.99 -14.38 6.36
CA PRO A 108 7.47 -15.68 6.82
C PRO A 108 6.73 -16.86 6.20
N THR A 109 7.41 -18.01 6.08
CA THR A 109 6.78 -19.28 5.64
C THR A 109 6.49 -20.22 6.81
N ASP A 110 7.13 -20.01 7.96
CA ASP A 110 6.76 -20.76 9.14
C ASP A 110 5.33 -20.43 9.60
N PRO A 111 4.60 -21.41 10.13
CA PRO A 111 3.17 -21.23 10.43
C PRO A 111 2.86 -20.11 11.42
N LEU A 112 3.70 -19.94 12.45
CA LEU A 112 3.46 -18.94 13.49
C LEU A 112 3.73 -17.52 12.97
N GLY A 113 4.89 -17.30 12.36
CA GLY A 113 5.24 -16.00 11.81
C GLY A 113 4.28 -15.57 10.69
N MET A 114 3.85 -16.51 9.84
CA MET A 114 2.83 -16.24 8.85
C MET A 114 1.49 -15.84 9.51
N ALA A 115 1.06 -16.54 10.56
CA ALA A 115 -0.18 -16.24 11.27
C ALA A 115 -0.12 -14.84 11.90
N GLU A 116 1.00 -14.44 12.51
CA GLU A 116 1.19 -13.09 13.04
C GLU A 116 1.03 -12.02 11.95
N VAL A 117 1.68 -12.19 10.79
CA VAL A 117 1.56 -11.25 9.68
C VAL A 117 0.12 -11.21 9.16
N MET A 118 -0.52 -12.36 8.94
CA MET A 118 -1.89 -12.42 8.43
C MET A 118 -2.92 -11.86 9.42
N HIS A 119 -2.67 -11.95 10.72
CA HIS A 119 -3.48 -11.29 11.74
C HIS A 119 -3.58 -9.78 11.49
N TRP A 120 -2.45 -9.11 11.28
CA TRP A 120 -2.41 -7.66 11.01
C TRP A 120 -2.86 -7.31 9.59
N MET A 121 -2.68 -8.19 8.62
CA MET A 121 -3.28 -8.03 7.30
C MET A 121 -4.82 -8.01 7.39
N ALA A 122 -5.41 -8.91 8.17
CA ALA A 122 -6.85 -8.94 8.44
C ALA A 122 -7.30 -7.70 9.21
N PHE A 123 -6.55 -7.26 10.22
CA PHE A 123 -6.81 -6.02 10.95
C PHE A 123 -6.81 -4.80 10.03
N ALA A 124 -5.87 -4.73 9.08
CA ALA A 124 -5.83 -3.66 8.09
C ALA A 124 -7.08 -3.61 7.20
N GLN A 125 -7.60 -4.77 6.80
CA GLN A 125 -8.81 -4.85 5.97
C GLN A 125 -10.10 -4.60 6.76
N ASN A 126 -10.10 -4.88 8.05
CA ASN A 126 -11.25 -4.66 8.92
C ASN A 126 -11.16 -3.29 9.59
N GLN A 127 -10.50 -3.19 10.74
CA GLN A 127 -10.54 -2.02 11.61
C GLN A 127 -9.95 -0.76 10.95
N VAL A 128 -8.78 -0.88 10.31
CA VAL A 128 -8.14 0.28 9.67
C VAL A 128 -8.96 0.76 8.47
N GLN A 129 -9.46 -0.16 7.65
CA GLN A 129 -10.24 0.20 6.46
C GLN A 129 -11.63 0.73 6.81
N THR A 130 -12.38 0.04 7.67
CA THR A 130 -13.74 0.46 8.05
C THR A 130 -13.74 1.67 8.98
N GLY A 131 -12.67 1.86 9.75
CA GLY A 131 -12.50 3.00 10.64
C GLY A 131 -11.80 4.17 9.96
N LEU A 132 -10.48 4.10 9.83
CA LEU A 132 -9.66 5.24 9.41
C LEU A 132 -9.87 5.64 7.95
N GLN A 133 -9.84 4.67 7.04
CA GLN A 133 -10.02 4.91 5.60
C GLN A 133 -11.43 5.43 5.29
N LEU A 134 -12.46 4.83 5.86
CA LEU A 134 -13.84 5.23 5.58
C LEU A 134 -14.13 6.61 6.15
N THR A 135 -13.74 6.90 7.40
CA THR A 135 -13.89 8.23 8.01
C THR A 135 -13.20 9.30 7.16
N ARG A 136 -11.93 9.06 6.79
CA ARG A 136 -11.19 9.96 5.90
C ARG A 136 -11.92 10.20 4.58
N GLY A 137 -12.42 9.13 3.97
CA GLY A 137 -13.14 9.22 2.70
C GLY A 137 -14.41 10.08 2.78
N ILE A 138 -15.13 10.02 3.90
CA ILE A 138 -16.35 10.82 4.14
C ILE A 138 -15.96 12.29 4.43
N VAL A 139 -15.01 12.53 5.33
CA VAL A 139 -14.54 13.88 5.68
C VAL A 139 -14.03 14.63 4.45
N LEU A 140 -13.27 13.96 3.58
CA LEU A 140 -12.76 14.53 2.33
C LEU A 140 -13.81 14.58 1.19
N LYS A 141 -15.07 14.23 1.47
CA LYS A 141 -16.17 14.17 0.48
C LYS A 141 -15.91 13.24 -0.72
N LEU A 142 -15.02 12.29 -0.56
CA LEU A 142 -14.75 11.23 -1.56
C LEU A 142 -15.79 10.11 -1.48
N ARG A 143 -16.53 10.05 -0.38
CA ARG A 143 -17.61 9.09 -0.11
C ARG A 143 -18.77 9.79 0.57
N ARG A 144 -19.97 9.27 0.34
CA ARG A 144 -21.18 9.67 1.09
C ARG A 144 -21.30 8.81 2.34
N GLY A 145 -21.86 9.36 3.41
CA GLY A 145 -22.15 8.65 4.64
C GLY A 145 -21.98 9.52 5.87
N ASP A 146 -22.27 8.92 7.02
CA ASP A 146 -22.04 9.46 8.35
C ASP A 146 -20.68 8.97 8.87
N THR A 147 -20.04 9.78 9.68
CA THR A 147 -18.73 9.48 10.28
C THR A 147 -18.81 8.86 11.68
N GLU A 148 -19.96 8.80 12.31
CA GLU A 148 -20.09 8.39 13.72
C GLU A 148 -19.54 6.97 13.95
N GLU A 149 -20.12 5.98 13.28
CA GLU A 149 -19.70 4.58 13.43
C GLU A 149 -18.28 4.32 12.90
N PRO A 150 -17.91 4.76 11.68
CA PRO A 150 -16.54 4.63 11.21
C PRO A 150 -15.50 5.28 12.11
N ARG A 151 -15.82 6.46 12.68
CA ARG A 151 -14.92 7.15 13.61
C ARG A 151 -14.70 6.36 14.89
N ARG A 152 -15.74 5.75 15.45
CA ARG A 152 -15.63 4.87 16.61
C ARG A 152 -14.70 3.68 16.33
N HIS A 153 -14.85 3.05 15.16
CA HIS A 153 -13.96 1.97 14.72
C HIS A 153 -12.52 2.45 14.53
N GLY A 154 -12.32 3.65 13.99
CA GLY A 154 -11.00 4.24 13.80
C GLY A 154 -10.29 4.55 15.12
N LEU A 155 -11.01 5.09 16.11
CA LEU A 155 -10.46 5.32 17.46
C LEU A 155 -10.07 4.01 18.13
N LEU A 156 -10.89 2.96 18.00
CA LEU A 156 -10.56 1.63 18.49
C LEU A 156 -9.34 1.05 17.79
N ALA A 157 -9.24 1.23 16.46
CA ALA A 157 -8.08 0.77 15.71
C ALA A 157 -6.78 1.43 16.17
N LEU A 158 -6.79 2.76 16.38
CA LEU A 158 -5.62 3.50 16.90
C LEU A 158 -5.25 3.05 18.31
N LYS A 159 -6.25 2.82 19.19
CA LYS A 159 -5.99 2.32 20.52
C LYS A 159 -5.36 0.93 20.53
N ILE A 160 -5.88 -0.01 19.74
CA ILE A 160 -5.33 -1.37 19.62
C ILE A 160 -3.88 -1.33 19.11
N LEU A 161 -3.60 -0.48 18.12
CA LEU A 161 -2.24 -0.29 17.60
C LEU A 161 -1.31 0.30 18.66
N ASP A 162 -1.77 1.32 19.39
CA ASP A 162 -0.95 2.00 20.40
C ASP A 162 -0.62 1.08 21.57
N ASP A 163 -1.60 0.31 22.06
CA ASP A 163 -1.41 -0.68 23.11
C ASP A 163 -0.42 -1.78 22.67
N HIS A 164 -0.54 -2.27 21.42
CA HIS A 164 0.34 -3.30 20.87
C HIS A 164 1.78 -2.82 20.69
N LEU A 165 1.96 -1.58 20.27
CA LEU A 165 3.26 -0.98 19.98
C LEU A 165 3.95 -0.41 21.22
N GLN A 166 3.36 -0.54 22.41
CA GLN A 166 3.94 -0.03 23.66
C GLN A 166 5.31 -0.66 23.97
N ASP A 167 5.46 -1.94 23.66
CA ASP A 167 6.67 -2.73 23.91
C ASP A 167 7.23 -3.40 22.64
N ARG A 168 6.76 -2.97 21.45
CA ARG A 168 7.14 -3.51 20.15
C ARG A 168 7.47 -2.42 19.16
N ASP A 169 8.47 -2.70 18.34
CA ASP A 169 8.85 -1.79 17.25
C ASP A 169 8.00 -1.97 16.00
N TRP A 170 7.48 -3.19 15.77
CA TRP A 170 6.79 -3.61 14.56
C TRP A 170 5.54 -4.43 14.89
N LEU A 171 4.61 -4.51 13.93
CA LEU A 171 3.33 -5.19 14.15
C LEU A 171 3.47 -6.70 14.28
N ALA A 172 4.40 -7.31 13.54
CA ALA A 172 4.59 -8.77 13.53
C ALA A 172 6.07 -9.14 13.54
N VAL A 173 6.40 -10.28 14.11
CA VAL A 173 7.69 -10.99 14.06
C VAL A 173 8.94 -10.13 14.36
N GLY A 174 8.76 -9.04 15.10
CA GLY A 174 9.85 -8.17 15.56
C GLY A 174 10.61 -7.40 14.47
N ARG A 175 10.08 -7.32 13.25
CA ARG A 175 10.66 -6.59 12.12
C ARG A 175 9.59 -6.08 11.16
N THR A 176 9.96 -5.16 10.28
CA THR A 176 9.05 -4.70 9.21
C THR A 176 8.61 -5.86 8.31
N THR A 177 7.31 -5.95 8.06
CA THR A 177 6.69 -6.92 7.17
C THR A 177 5.60 -6.27 6.34
N ILE A 178 4.92 -7.05 5.50
CA ILE A 178 3.72 -6.55 4.79
C ILE A 178 2.58 -6.19 5.73
N ALA A 179 2.59 -6.63 6.98
CA ALA A 179 1.65 -6.21 8.02
C ALA A 179 1.74 -4.70 8.29
N ASP A 180 2.96 -4.19 8.47
CA ASP A 180 3.22 -2.75 8.66
C ASP A 180 2.79 -1.96 7.43
N ILE A 181 3.16 -2.44 6.24
CA ILE A 181 2.78 -1.79 4.97
C ILE A 181 1.26 -1.75 4.79
N ALA A 182 0.54 -2.79 5.20
CA ALA A 182 -0.91 -2.85 5.09
C ALA A 182 -1.64 -1.84 5.99
N CYS A 183 -1.12 -1.60 7.19
CA CYS A 183 -1.72 -0.69 8.16
C CYS A 183 -1.31 0.78 7.93
N TYR A 184 -0.02 1.02 7.63
CA TYR A 184 0.62 2.31 7.65
C TYR A 184 -0.12 3.44 6.90
N PRO A 185 -0.51 3.33 5.61
CA PRO A 185 -1.00 4.49 4.87
C PRO A 185 -2.23 5.16 5.48
N TYR A 186 -3.17 4.40 5.98
CA TYR A 186 -4.38 4.98 6.59
C TYR A 186 -4.19 5.40 8.03
N VAL A 187 -3.24 4.81 8.75
CA VAL A 187 -2.81 5.30 10.06
C VAL A 187 -2.09 6.64 9.91
N ALA A 188 -1.10 6.73 9.02
CA ALA A 188 -0.37 7.97 8.75
C ALA A 188 -1.26 9.10 8.20
N LYS A 189 -2.32 8.74 7.44
CA LYS A 189 -3.32 9.67 6.91
C LYS A 189 -4.53 9.89 7.84
N SER A 190 -4.55 9.32 9.03
CA SER A 190 -5.68 9.45 9.95
C SER A 190 -6.00 10.90 10.33
N PRO A 191 -5.03 11.84 10.45
CA PRO A 191 -5.35 13.25 10.69
C PRO A 191 -6.22 13.89 9.61
N GLU A 192 -6.15 13.43 8.35
CA GLU A 192 -7.03 13.90 7.28
C GLU A 192 -8.51 13.51 7.53
N GLY A 193 -8.75 12.49 8.36
CA GLY A 193 -10.07 12.10 8.86
C GLY A 193 -10.45 12.75 10.21
N GLY A 194 -9.61 13.67 10.70
CA GLY A 194 -9.84 14.37 11.97
C GLY A 194 -9.48 13.55 13.21
N PHE A 195 -8.62 12.52 13.09
CA PHE A 195 -8.07 11.80 14.23
C PHE A 195 -6.85 12.53 14.80
N ASP A 196 -6.75 12.58 16.12
CA ASP A 196 -5.60 13.15 16.83
C ASP A 196 -4.49 12.09 16.97
N LEU A 197 -3.67 11.93 15.93
CA LEU A 197 -2.59 10.93 15.93
C LEU A 197 -1.55 11.15 17.05
N PRO A 198 -1.16 12.39 17.42
CA PRO A 198 -0.31 12.65 18.60
C PRO A 198 -0.82 12.08 19.93
N ALA A 199 -2.13 11.87 20.09
CA ALA A 199 -2.69 11.23 21.28
C ALA A 199 -2.32 9.73 21.41
N TYR A 200 -1.70 9.15 20.37
CA TYR A 200 -1.26 7.77 20.30
C TYR A 200 0.27 7.72 20.09
N PRO A 201 1.06 7.92 21.16
CA PRO A 201 2.50 8.14 21.06
C PRO A 201 3.27 6.95 20.48
N ASN A 202 2.85 5.71 20.76
CA ASN A 202 3.49 4.50 20.23
C ASN A 202 3.21 4.34 18.73
N VAL A 203 1.98 4.63 18.29
CA VAL A 203 1.60 4.66 16.87
C VAL A 203 2.41 5.74 16.14
N LEU A 204 2.51 6.94 16.73
CA LEU A 204 3.29 8.04 16.12
C LEU A 204 4.76 7.68 15.98
N ALA A 205 5.35 7.03 16.99
CA ALA A 205 6.73 6.53 16.95
C ALA A 205 6.91 5.47 15.85
N TRP A 206 5.97 4.54 15.73
CA TRP A 206 5.97 3.53 14.67
C TRP A 206 5.83 4.14 13.27
N VAL A 207 4.95 5.12 13.07
CA VAL A 207 4.83 5.85 11.80
C VAL A 207 6.17 6.46 11.41
N LYS A 208 6.83 7.18 12.34
CA LYS A 208 8.16 7.77 12.10
C LYS A 208 9.23 6.71 11.79
N ARG A 209 9.19 5.56 12.46
CA ARG A 209 10.10 4.42 12.23
C ARG A 209 9.89 3.83 10.82
N CYS A 210 8.67 3.70 10.36
CA CYS A 210 8.36 3.31 8.99
C CYS A 210 9.00 4.28 7.99
N GLU A 211 8.76 5.58 8.18
CA GLU A 211 9.24 6.65 7.29
C GLU A 211 10.76 6.82 7.29
N ALA A 212 11.43 6.41 8.36
CA ALA A 212 12.90 6.46 8.49
C ALA A 212 13.60 5.30 7.75
N GLN A 213 12.88 4.32 7.22
CA GLN A 213 13.52 3.22 6.49
C GLN A 213 14.15 3.72 5.19
N PRO A 214 15.32 3.21 4.82
CA PRO A 214 15.93 3.50 3.53
C PRO A 214 14.96 3.20 2.38
N ARG A 215 14.89 4.09 1.39
CA ARG A 215 14.02 3.98 0.21
C ARG A 215 12.51 4.07 0.51
N TRP A 216 12.11 4.49 1.70
CA TRP A 216 10.69 4.76 1.93
C TRP A 216 10.21 5.85 0.97
N PRO A 217 9.23 5.57 0.10
CA PRO A 217 8.80 6.55 -0.88
C PRO A 217 8.16 7.75 -0.16
N GLN A 218 8.60 8.94 -0.54
CA GLN A 218 7.96 10.16 -0.07
C GLN A 218 6.52 10.22 -0.58
N ARG A 219 5.65 10.87 0.18
CA ARG A 219 4.30 11.17 -0.29
C ARG A 219 4.39 11.97 -1.58
N GLY A 220 3.74 11.50 -2.63
CA GLY A 220 3.44 12.28 -3.82
C GLY A 220 2.22 13.15 -3.58
#